data_afb56486bf247729a17b753f39d44797
#
_entry.id   afb56486bf247729a17b753f39d44797
#
_cell.length_a   1.000
_cell.length_b   1.000
_cell.length_c   1.000
_cell.angle_alpha   90.00
_cell.angle_beta   90.00
_cell.angle_gamma   90.00
#
_symmetry.space_group_name_H-M   'P 1'
#
loop_
_entity.id
_entity.type
_entity.pdbx_description
1 polymer ?
#
loop_
_entity_poly.entity_id
_entity_poly.type
_entity_poly.pdbx_seq_one_letter_code
_entity_poly.pdbx_strand_id
1 'polypeptide(L)'
;FYDASAEAVAEHLAAGRTVAILSEGDPLFYGSYMHLHARLAHRFPTEVIPGVTAMSGAWSAVGAPIAQGDDVLCVLPGTLDEATLASRIGAADACVIMKVGRNLPKIRRALESDNE
;
A
#
# COMPACT_ATOMS: atom_id res chain seq x y z
N PHE A 1 9.94 -13.67 -11.30
CA PHE A 1 10.72 -13.14 -10.16
C PHE A 1 10.15 -13.61 -8.82
N TYR A 2 8.88 -13.37 -8.56
CA TYR A 2 8.31 -13.74 -7.26
C TYR A 2 8.21 -15.25 -7.05
N ASP A 3 7.97 -16.03 -8.09
CA ASP A 3 7.93 -17.49 -7.97
C ASP A 3 9.31 -18.04 -7.60
N ALA A 4 10.37 -17.54 -8.26
CA ALA A 4 11.74 -17.96 -7.95
C ALA A 4 12.15 -17.54 -6.55
N SER A 5 11.79 -16.34 -6.13
CA SER A 5 12.07 -15.84 -4.77
C SER A 5 11.35 -16.66 -3.72
N ALA A 6 10.08 -17.00 -3.95
CA ALA A 6 9.29 -17.82 -3.05
C ALA A 6 9.90 -19.23 -2.89
N GLU A 7 10.35 -19.85 -3.99
CA GLU A 7 10.97 -21.17 -3.91
C GLU A 7 12.33 -21.12 -3.19
N ALA A 8 13.11 -20.06 -3.36
CA ALA A 8 14.35 -19.88 -2.61
C ALA A 8 14.09 -19.79 -1.11
N VAL A 9 13.05 -19.06 -0.69
CA VAL A 9 12.64 -18.98 0.72
C VAL A 9 12.12 -20.35 1.19
N ALA A 10 11.31 -21.02 0.38
CA ALA A 10 10.73 -22.32 0.71
C ALA A 10 11.80 -23.38 0.97
N GLU A 11 12.92 -23.35 0.25
CA GLU A 11 14.03 -24.28 0.49
C GLU A 11 14.59 -24.14 1.91
N HIS A 12 14.74 -22.91 2.40
CA HIS A 12 15.21 -22.66 3.76
C HIS A 12 14.19 -23.13 4.80
N LEU A 13 12.91 -22.87 4.56
CA LEU A 13 11.84 -23.27 5.47
C LEU A 13 11.68 -24.79 5.53
N ALA A 14 11.77 -25.46 4.40
CA ALA A 14 11.70 -26.93 4.33
C ALA A 14 12.88 -27.58 5.04
N ALA A 15 14.01 -26.89 5.13
CA ALA A 15 15.19 -27.36 5.86
C ALA A 15 15.10 -27.11 7.39
N GLY A 16 13.97 -26.61 7.88
CA GLY A 16 13.75 -26.33 9.30
C GLY A 16 14.29 -24.99 9.77
N ARG A 17 14.64 -24.09 8.85
CA ARG A 17 15.17 -22.76 9.20
C ARG A 17 14.03 -21.77 9.37
N THR A 18 14.28 -20.74 10.16
CA THR A 18 13.38 -19.59 10.29
C THR A 18 13.86 -18.48 9.35
N VAL A 19 12.93 -17.90 8.58
CA VAL A 19 13.23 -16.81 7.66
C VAL A 19 12.46 -15.57 8.09
N ALA A 20 13.14 -14.44 8.17
CA ALA A 20 12.54 -13.13 8.39
C ALA A 20 12.59 -12.33 7.10
N ILE A 21 11.44 -11.78 6.68
CA ILE A 21 11.34 -10.93 5.50
C ILE A 21 11.04 -9.52 6.00
N LEU A 22 11.94 -8.59 5.67
CA LEU A 22 11.84 -7.20 6.11
C LEU A 22 11.07 -6.39 5.08
N SER A 23 10.14 -5.55 5.56
CA SER A 23 9.34 -4.68 4.72
C SER A 23 9.27 -3.29 5.34
N GLU A 24 9.28 -2.26 4.51
CA GLU A 24 9.03 -0.89 4.96
C GLU A 24 7.52 -0.67 5.09
N GLY A 25 7.11 0.15 6.06
CA GLY A 25 5.70 0.39 6.32
C GLY A 25 5.00 -0.84 6.88
N ASP A 26 3.85 -1.18 6.32
CA ASP A 26 3.11 -2.39 6.69
C ASP A 26 3.24 -3.44 5.59
N PRO A 27 3.58 -4.70 5.94
CA PRO A 27 3.82 -5.75 4.94
C PRO A 27 2.62 -6.08 4.05
N LEU A 28 1.40 -5.82 4.54
CA LEU A 28 0.17 -6.17 3.84
C LEU A 28 -0.55 -4.98 3.22
N PHE A 29 0.13 -3.82 3.12
CA PHE A 29 -0.48 -2.60 2.55
C PHE A 29 0.36 -2.07 1.38
N TYR A 30 -0.01 -2.44 0.16
CA TYR A 30 0.69 -2.08 -1.09
C TYR A 30 2.17 -2.49 -1.12
N GLY A 31 2.58 -3.43 -0.28
CA GLY A 31 3.96 -3.90 -0.20
C GLY A 31 4.22 -5.11 -1.10
N SER A 32 5.44 -5.23 -1.58
CA SER A 32 5.84 -6.36 -2.42
C SER A 32 5.86 -7.70 -1.68
N TYR A 33 5.95 -7.69 -0.35
CA TYR A 33 5.87 -8.91 0.46
C TYR A 33 4.59 -9.71 0.18
N MET A 34 3.49 -9.03 -0.17
CA MET A 34 2.22 -9.70 -0.44
C MET A 34 2.33 -10.78 -1.52
N HIS A 35 3.24 -10.61 -2.47
CA HIS A 35 3.49 -11.62 -3.50
C HIS A 35 4.11 -12.91 -2.92
N LEU A 36 4.97 -12.76 -1.92
CA LEU A 36 5.53 -13.92 -1.20
C LEU A 36 4.51 -14.53 -0.25
N HIS A 37 3.74 -13.70 0.43
CA HIS A 37 2.67 -14.15 1.33
C HIS A 37 1.67 -15.05 0.61
N ALA A 38 1.22 -14.64 -0.56
CA ALA A 38 0.28 -15.41 -1.36
C ALA A 38 0.81 -16.79 -1.75
N ARG A 39 2.13 -16.92 -1.90
CA ARG A 39 2.78 -18.16 -2.31
C ARG A 39 3.21 -19.07 -1.16
N LEU A 40 3.45 -18.52 0.02
CA LEU A 40 4.11 -19.24 1.12
C LEU A 40 3.22 -19.43 2.35
N ALA A 41 2.30 -18.51 2.65
CA ALA A 41 1.57 -18.54 3.90
C ALA A 41 0.69 -19.80 4.08
N HIS A 42 0.21 -20.39 2.99
CA HIS A 42 -0.58 -21.62 3.03
C HIS A 42 0.27 -22.89 3.12
N ARG A 43 1.59 -22.75 2.93
CA ARG A 43 2.54 -23.88 2.94
C ARG A 43 3.32 -23.99 4.23
N PHE A 44 3.54 -22.88 4.92
CA PHE A 44 4.37 -22.80 6.12
C PHE A 44 3.73 -21.91 7.18
N PRO A 45 3.97 -22.18 8.48
CA PRO A 45 3.53 -21.27 9.54
C PRO A 45 4.12 -19.88 9.32
N THR A 46 3.25 -18.88 9.36
CA THR A 46 3.63 -17.51 9.03
C THR A 46 3.07 -16.55 10.06
N GLU A 47 3.89 -15.61 10.51
CA GLU A 47 3.47 -14.52 11.37
C GLU A 47 3.78 -13.20 10.66
N VAL A 48 2.79 -12.31 10.59
CA VAL A 48 2.98 -10.97 10.04
C VAL A 48 2.93 -9.96 11.18
N ILE A 49 4.02 -9.21 11.33
CA ILE A 49 4.10 -8.15 12.33
C ILE A 49 3.63 -6.86 11.66
N PRO A 50 2.53 -6.23 12.14
CA PRO A 50 2.03 -5.01 11.53
C PRO A 50 3.01 -3.85 11.70
N GLY A 51 2.98 -2.93 10.77
CA GLY A 51 3.83 -1.77 10.75
C GLY A 51 3.04 -0.47 10.62
N VAL A 52 3.76 0.63 10.54
CA VAL A 52 3.17 1.96 10.33
C VAL A 52 3.17 2.23 8.83
N THR A 53 1.99 2.44 8.24
CA THR A 53 1.87 2.75 6.82
C THR A 53 2.46 4.13 6.51
N ALA A 54 2.92 4.32 5.28
CA ALA A 54 3.46 5.60 4.83
C ALA A 54 2.47 6.76 5.04
N MET A 55 1.19 6.51 4.80
CA MET A 55 0.15 7.53 5.00
C MET A 55 0.03 7.95 6.47
N SER A 56 0.10 7.00 7.41
CA SER A 56 0.09 7.32 8.85
C SER A 56 1.32 8.15 9.24
N GLY A 57 2.47 7.79 8.72
CA GLY A 57 3.69 8.56 8.93
C GLY A 57 3.58 9.97 8.38
N ALA A 58 3.00 10.12 7.19
CA ALA A 58 2.86 11.41 6.51
C ALA A 58 1.95 12.37 7.27
N TRP A 59 0.73 11.96 7.64
CA TRP A 59 -0.18 12.86 8.35
C TRP A 59 0.27 13.14 9.78
N SER A 60 0.99 12.21 10.41
CA SER A 60 1.60 12.47 11.71
C SER A 60 2.72 13.50 11.62
N ALA A 61 3.54 13.46 10.58
CA ALA A 61 4.60 14.44 10.34
C ALA A 61 4.03 15.83 10.07
N VAL A 62 2.92 15.92 9.35
CA VAL A 62 2.23 17.19 9.09
C VAL A 62 1.48 17.69 10.33
N GLY A 63 1.12 16.79 11.24
CA GLY A 63 0.42 17.14 12.46
C GLY A 63 -1.07 17.42 12.27
N ALA A 64 -1.68 16.81 11.24
CA ALA A 64 -3.09 17.02 10.94
C ALA A 64 -3.84 15.68 10.89
N PRO A 65 -5.05 15.59 11.47
CA PRO A 65 -5.87 14.40 11.31
C PRO A 65 -6.34 14.30 9.85
N ILE A 66 -6.29 13.09 9.30
CA ILE A 66 -6.69 12.86 7.91
C ILE A 66 -8.21 12.67 7.77
N ALA A 67 -8.82 12.05 8.75
CA ALA A 67 -10.26 11.79 8.76
C ALA A 67 -10.76 11.68 10.19
N GLN A 68 -11.97 12.13 10.44
CA GLN A 68 -12.59 12.06 11.78
C GLN A 68 -14.10 12.00 11.66
N GLY A 69 -14.76 11.49 12.71
CA GLY A 69 -16.21 11.35 12.72
C GLY A 69 -16.70 10.41 11.63
N ASP A 70 -17.62 10.91 10.83
CA ASP A 70 -18.23 10.14 9.73
C ASP A 70 -17.52 10.36 8.38
N ASP A 71 -16.34 10.97 8.37
CA ASP A 71 -15.59 11.18 7.13
C ASP A 71 -15.27 9.86 6.45
N VAL A 72 -15.48 9.82 5.14
CA VAL A 72 -15.11 8.69 4.31
C VAL A 72 -13.72 8.93 3.73
N LEU A 73 -12.78 8.07 4.12
CA LEU A 73 -11.42 8.09 3.60
C LEU A 73 -11.31 7.15 2.41
N CYS A 74 -10.79 7.67 1.30
CA CYS A 74 -10.51 6.90 0.11
C CYS A 74 -9.00 6.82 -0.11
N VAL A 75 -8.46 5.61 -0.24
CA VAL A 75 -7.05 5.39 -0.56
C VAL A 75 -6.96 4.95 -2.01
N LEU A 76 -6.24 5.71 -2.82
CA LEU A 76 -6.19 5.54 -4.27
C LEU A 76 -4.75 5.28 -4.72
N PRO A 77 -4.53 4.27 -5.58
CA PRO A 77 -3.25 4.16 -6.27
C PRO A 77 -3.16 5.21 -7.38
N GLY A 78 -2.07 5.96 -7.42
CA GLY A 78 -1.83 7.00 -8.43
C GLY A 78 -1.70 6.46 -9.85
N THR A 79 -1.67 5.14 -10.00
CA THR A 79 -1.62 4.47 -11.31
C THR A 79 -2.97 4.41 -12.02
N LEU A 80 -4.06 4.73 -11.34
CA LEU A 80 -5.38 4.82 -11.96
C LEU A 80 -5.41 5.92 -13.02
N ASP A 81 -6.32 5.81 -13.99
CA ASP A 81 -6.48 6.87 -14.98
C ASP A 81 -7.03 8.16 -14.35
N GLU A 82 -6.83 9.27 -15.06
CA GLU A 82 -7.17 10.59 -14.54
C GLU A 82 -8.66 10.74 -14.23
N ALA A 83 -9.54 10.21 -15.08
CA ALA A 83 -10.98 10.33 -14.89
C ALA A 83 -11.44 9.56 -13.65
N THR A 84 -10.91 8.36 -13.42
CA THR A 84 -11.20 7.56 -12.23
C THR A 84 -10.71 8.27 -10.97
N LEU A 85 -9.48 8.80 -11.00
CA LEU A 85 -8.94 9.57 -9.87
C LEU A 85 -9.84 10.76 -9.54
N ALA A 86 -10.20 11.57 -10.53
CA ALA A 86 -11.04 12.74 -10.33
C ALA A 86 -12.40 12.37 -9.73
N SER A 87 -13.03 11.32 -10.25
CA SER A 87 -14.32 10.84 -9.75
C SER A 87 -14.24 10.38 -8.29
N ARG A 88 -13.20 9.60 -7.94
CA ARG A 88 -13.05 9.10 -6.58
C ARG A 88 -12.69 10.19 -5.58
N ILE A 89 -11.84 11.15 -5.98
CA ILE A 89 -11.49 12.30 -5.16
C ILE A 89 -12.71 13.13 -4.85
N GLY A 90 -13.54 13.41 -5.85
CA GLY A 90 -14.74 14.20 -5.67
C GLY A 90 -15.81 13.55 -4.79
N ALA A 91 -15.81 12.23 -4.67
CA ALA A 91 -16.80 11.49 -3.89
C ALA A 91 -16.38 11.26 -2.43
N ALA A 92 -15.15 11.54 -2.05
CA ALA A 92 -14.63 11.25 -0.72
C ALA A 92 -14.45 12.52 0.11
N ASP A 93 -14.54 12.37 1.44
CA ASP A 93 -14.27 13.49 2.36
C ASP A 93 -12.76 13.70 2.54
N ALA A 94 -11.98 12.64 2.45
CA ALA A 94 -10.52 12.68 2.50
C ALA A 94 -9.96 11.62 1.57
N CYS A 95 -8.80 11.91 0.98
CA CYS A 95 -8.11 11.00 0.07
C CYS A 95 -6.64 10.89 0.41
N VAL A 96 -6.12 9.68 0.24
CA VAL A 96 -4.69 9.44 0.23
C VAL A 96 -4.35 8.83 -1.13
N ILE A 97 -3.38 9.40 -1.81
CA ILE A 97 -2.93 8.90 -3.11
C ILE A 97 -1.54 8.30 -2.94
N MET A 98 -1.45 7.01 -3.21
CA MET A 98 -0.20 6.26 -3.13
C MET A 98 0.34 5.98 -4.53
N LYS A 99 1.58 5.48 -4.62
CA LYS A 99 2.23 5.15 -5.90
C LYS A 99 2.29 6.35 -6.84
N VAL A 100 2.71 7.49 -6.29
CA VAL A 100 2.75 8.76 -7.01
C VAL A 100 3.76 8.71 -8.16
N GLY A 101 5.04 8.50 -7.86
CA GLY A 101 6.10 8.36 -8.84
C GLY A 101 5.95 9.28 -10.06
N ARG A 102 6.00 8.70 -11.25
CA ARG A 102 5.83 9.42 -12.53
C ARG A 102 4.39 9.88 -12.80
N ASN A 103 3.46 9.50 -11.93
CA ASN A 103 2.04 9.84 -12.11
C ASN A 103 1.67 11.20 -11.54
N LEU A 104 2.60 11.93 -10.94
CA LEU A 104 2.31 13.23 -10.31
C LEU A 104 1.60 14.23 -11.20
N PRO A 105 1.99 14.43 -12.48
CA PRO A 105 1.27 15.38 -13.32
C PRO A 105 -0.21 15.02 -13.53
N LYS A 106 -0.50 13.76 -13.72
CA LYS A 106 -1.86 13.24 -13.87
C LYS A 106 -2.68 13.42 -12.59
N ILE A 107 -2.08 13.10 -11.44
CA ILE A 107 -2.71 13.26 -10.12
C ILE A 107 -3.04 14.73 -9.87
N ARG A 108 -2.10 15.61 -10.19
CA ARG A 108 -2.32 17.06 -10.05
C ARG A 108 -3.51 17.53 -10.88
N ARG A 109 -3.63 17.09 -12.13
CA ARG A 109 -4.76 17.44 -12.97
C ARG A 109 -6.08 16.94 -12.40
N ALA A 110 -6.09 15.71 -11.86
CA ALA A 110 -7.28 15.15 -11.22
C ALA A 110 -7.72 15.98 -10.00
N LEU A 111 -6.77 16.43 -9.19
CA LEU A 111 -7.05 17.27 -8.02
C LEU A 111 -7.54 18.66 -8.43
N GLU A 112 -6.97 19.26 -9.46
CA GLU A 112 -7.40 20.57 -9.96
C GLU A 112 -8.81 20.51 -10.56
N SER A 113 -9.14 19.40 -11.22
CA SER A 113 -10.48 19.14 -11.76
C SER A 113 -11.56 19.13 -10.66
N ASP A 114 -11.26 18.60 -9.49
CA ASP A 114 -12.19 18.54 -8.35
C ASP A 114 -12.48 19.92 -7.77
N ASN A 115 -11.57 20.88 -7.94
CA ASN A 115 -11.71 22.24 -7.41
C ASN A 115 -12.53 23.16 -8.32
N GLU A 116 -12.96 22.69 -9.48
CA GLU A 116 -13.84 23.43 -10.39
C GLU A 116 -15.32 23.15 -10.09
#